data_62bed779585988e1995fbecec3989cd4
#
_entry.id   62bed779585988e1995fbecec3989cd4
#
_cell.length_a   1.000
_cell.length_b   1.000
_cell.length_c   1.000
_cell.angle_alpha   90.00
_cell.angle_beta   90.00
_cell.angle_gamma   90.00
#
_symmetry.space_group_name_H-M   'P 1'
#
loop_
_entity.id
_entity.type
_entity.pdbx_description
1 polymer ?
#
loop_
_entity_poly.entity_id
_entity_poly.type
_entity_poly.pdbx_seq_one_letter_code
_entity_poly.pdbx_strand_id
1 'polypeptide(L)'
;MAKKSKQARAREFNEKSRKEIYYRDCGGCIFCAKGYRMEKATWLDKEILSVMHYIPRSKNGLGIPQNGALGCQYHHNMLDNGNEGVRGEMLEIFKEYLKSCYKDWNEEELVYSKWKF
;
A
#
# COMPACT_ATOMS: atom_id res chain seq x y z
N MET A 1 -13.56 -9.10 24.33
CA MET A 1 -12.42 -8.81 23.44
C MET A 1 -11.80 -7.47 23.79
N ALA A 2 -10.48 -7.42 23.80
CA ALA A 2 -9.80 -6.16 24.06
C ALA A 2 -9.99 -5.23 22.84
N LYS A 3 -10.22 -3.96 23.12
CA LYS A 3 -10.31 -2.95 22.07
C LYS A 3 -8.91 -2.68 21.51
N LYS A 4 -8.84 -2.48 20.21
CA LYS A 4 -7.58 -2.06 19.60
C LYS A 4 -7.23 -0.67 20.11
N SER A 5 -5.94 -0.42 20.28
CA SER A 5 -5.46 0.92 20.68
C SER A 5 -5.74 1.91 19.55
N LYS A 6 -5.73 3.19 19.88
CA LYS A 6 -5.88 4.27 18.90
C LYS A 6 -4.81 4.16 17.80
N GLN A 7 -3.56 3.85 18.21
CA GLN A 7 -2.45 3.65 17.28
C GLN A 7 -2.72 2.48 16.34
N ALA A 8 -3.18 1.33 16.88
CA ALA A 8 -3.45 0.17 16.05
C ALA A 8 -4.53 0.45 15.01
N ARG A 9 -5.60 1.16 15.42
CA ARG A 9 -6.69 1.52 14.51
C ARG A 9 -6.21 2.49 13.42
N ALA A 10 -5.35 3.43 13.78
CA ALA A 10 -4.83 4.41 12.83
C ALA A 10 -3.98 3.77 11.73
N ARG A 11 -3.37 2.62 12.02
CA ARG A 11 -2.52 1.91 11.06
C ARG A 11 -3.28 0.93 10.16
N GLU A 12 -4.57 0.72 10.42
CA GLU A 12 -5.39 -0.16 9.60
C GLU A 12 -6.17 0.64 8.57
N PHE A 13 -6.27 0.11 7.36
CA PHE A 13 -7.13 0.70 6.33
C PHE A 13 -8.58 0.39 6.69
N ASN A 14 -9.37 1.42 6.99
CA ASN A 14 -10.79 1.24 7.25
C ASN A 14 -11.55 1.07 5.92
N GLU A 15 -12.85 0.79 6.01
CA GLU A 15 -13.67 0.55 4.83
C GLU A 15 -13.67 1.72 3.86
N LYS A 16 -13.76 2.94 4.39
CA LYS A 16 -13.76 4.15 3.56
C LYS A 16 -12.46 4.30 2.79
N SER A 17 -11.32 4.08 3.46
CA SER A 17 -10.00 4.15 2.83
C SER A 17 -9.84 3.06 1.76
N ARG A 18 -10.32 1.84 2.04
CA ARG A 18 -10.25 0.74 1.09
C ARG A 18 -11.06 1.02 -0.17
N LYS A 19 -12.24 1.61 -0.01
CA LYS A 19 -13.07 1.98 -1.16
C LYS A 19 -12.41 3.05 -2.00
N GLU A 20 -11.85 4.07 -1.38
CA GLU A 20 -11.17 5.13 -2.09
C GLU A 20 -9.99 4.57 -2.89
N ILE A 21 -9.18 3.72 -2.26
CA ILE A 21 -8.03 3.10 -2.91
C ILE A 21 -8.50 2.22 -4.09
N TYR A 22 -9.53 1.42 -3.89
CA TYR A 22 -10.06 0.56 -4.94
C TYR A 22 -10.47 1.36 -6.18
N TYR A 23 -11.22 2.42 -5.99
CA TYR A 23 -11.66 3.26 -7.12
C TYR A 23 -10.49 4.01 -7.75
N ARG A 24 -9.62 4.58 -6.93
CA ARG A 24 -8.44 5.29 -7.44
C ARG A 24 -7.55 4.39 -8.30
N ASP A 25 -7.34 3.14 -7.86
CA ASP A 25 -6.45 2.19 -8.52
C ASP A 25 -7.18 1.35 -9.57
N CYS A 26 -8.43 1.70 -9.87
CA CYS A 26 -9.24 1.04 -10.90
C CYS A 26 -9.39 -0.47 -10.66
N GLY A 27 -9.43 -0.89 -9.40
CA GLY A 27 -9.63 -2.28 -9.03
C GLY A 27 -8.50 -3.22 -9.41
N GLY A 28 -7.29 -2.71 -9.61
CA GLY A 28 -6.16 -3.53 -10.03
C GLY A 28 -4.85 -3.17 -9.33
N CYS A 29 -3.89 -4.09 -9.39
CA CYS A 29 -2.57 -3.90 -8.83
C CYS A 29 -1.83 -2.78 -9.55
N ILE A 30 -1.23 -1.86 -8.80
CA ILE A 30 -0.49 -0.74 -9.41
C ILE A 30 0.75 -1.20 -10.15
N PHE A 31 1.38 -2.29 -9.70
CA PHE A 31 2.56 -2.84 -10.37
C PHE A 31 2.19 -3.59 -11.66
N CYS A 32 1.06 -4.32 -11.65
CA CYS A 32 0.55 -4.96 -12.85
C CYS A 32 0.17 -3.94 -13.91
N ALA A 33 -0.40 -2.82 -13.49
CA ALA A 33 -0.78 -1.74 -14.41
C ALA A 33 0.43 -1.17 -15.14
N LYS A 34 1.60 -1.22 -14.52
CA LYS A 34 2.86 -0.76 -15.13
C LYS A 34 3.61 -1.87 -15.86
N GLY A 35 3.09 -3.09 -15.85
CA GLY A 35 3.78 -4.23 -16.42
C GLY A 35 5.07 -4.61 -15.72
N TYR A 36 5.16 -4.26 -14.42
CA TYR A 36 6.38 -4.47 -13.65
C TYR A 36 6.54 -5.94 -13.27
N ARG A 37 7.65 -6.55 -13.71
CA ARG A 37 8.04 -7.93 -13.38
C ARG A 37 6.86 -8.93 -13.49
N MET A 38 6.28 -8.99 -14.67
CA MET A 38 5.08 -9.81 -14.92
C MET A 38 5.38 -11.27 -15.26
N GLU A 39 6.63 -11.62 -15.52
CA GLU A 39 7.02 -12.89 -16.15
C GLU A 39 6.57 -14.13 -15.37
N LYS A 40 6.54 -14.04 -14.06
CA LYS A 40 6.18 -15.18 -13.20
C LYS A 40 4.81 -15.02 -12.56
N ALA A 41 4.10 -13.94 -12.84
CA ALA A 41 2.78 -13.71 -12.26
C ALA A 41 1.73 -14.54 -12.99
N THR A 42 0.93 -15.30 -12.22
CA THR A 42 -0.16 -16.08 -12.80
C THR A 42 -1.42 -15.23 -12.84
N TRP A 43 -2.42 -15.65 -13.64
CA TRP A 43 -3.68 -14.92 -13.68
C TRP A 43 -4.40 -14.96 -12.32
N LEU A 44 -4.24 -16.06 -11.57
CA LEU A 44 -4.84 -16.19 -10.25
C LEU A 44 -4.21 -15.20 -9.27
N ASP A 45 -2.88 -15.04 -9.32
CA ASP A 45 -2.18 -14.08 -8.49
C ASP A 45 -2.73 -12.67 -8.71
N LYS A 46 -3.03 -12.33 -9.97
CA LYS A 46 -3.55 -10.99 -10.32
C LYS A 46 -4.95 -10.73 -9.80
N GLU A 47 -5.74 -11.81 -9.61
CA GLU A 47 -7.12 -11.69 -9.13
C GLU A 47 -7.19 -11.49 -7.61
N ILE A 48 -6.17 -11.92 -6.87
CA ILE A 48 -6.15 -11.81 -5.41
C ILE A 48 -5.51 -10.47 -5.06
N LEU A 49 -6.35 -9.50 -4.69
CA LEU A 49 -5.94 -8.14 -4.39
C LEU A 49 -6.00 -7.85 -2.90
N SER A 50 -5.07 -7.03 -2.44
CA SER A 50 -5.08 -6.52 -1.07
C SER A 50 -4.46 -5.12 -1.08
N VAL A 51 -4.62 -4.39 0.03
CA VAL A 51 -4.06 -3.04 0.12
C VAL A 51 -2.68 -3.14 0.75
N MET A 52 -1.68 -2.65 0.02
CA MET A 52 -0.29 -2.59 0.49
C MET A 52 -0.06 -1.28 1.24
N HIS A 53 0.78 -1.32 2.27
CA HIS A 53 1.28 -0.11 2.93
C HIS A 53 2.57 0.34 2.26
N TYR A 54 2.67 1.61 1.92
CA TYR A 54 3.94 2.19 1.46
C TYR A 54 4.92 2.26 2.63
N ILE A 55 4.51 2.88 3.74
CA ILE A 55 5.27 2.79 5.01
C ILE A 55 4.60 1.70 5.83
N PRO A 56 5.34 0.64 6.21
CA PRO A 56 4.74 -0.52 6.90
C PRO A 56 4.14 -0.17 8.26
N ARG A 57 3.17 -0.96 8.69
CA ARG A 57 2.58 -0.84 10.02
C ARG A 57 3.65 -0.93 11.11
N SER A 58 4.66 -1.78 10.91
CA SER A 58 5.76 -1.95 11.85
C SER A 58 6.58 -0.67 12.05
N LYS A 59 6.48 0.27 11.12
CA LYS A 59 7.11 1.59 11.21
C LYS A 59 6.08 2.69 11.43
N ASN A 60 4.94 2.32 12.00
CA ASN A 60 3.83 3.22 12.29
C ASN A 60 3.15 3.83 11.05
N GLY A 61 3.25 3.15 9.91
CA GLY A 61 2.57 3.59 8.70
C GLY A 61 1.06 3.59 8.86
N LEU A 62 0.42 4.70 8.49
CA LEU A 62 -1.01 4.89 8.63
C LEU A 62 -1.81 4.12 7.58
N GLY A 63 -3.05 3.74 7.94
CA GLY A 63 -4.00 3.13 7.01
C GLY A 63 -4.85 4.18 6.31
N ILE A 64 -4.20 5.05 5.55
CA ILE A 64 -4.87 6.12 4.80
C ILE A 64 -4.56 5.97 3.31
N PRO A 65 -5.43 6.48 2.41
CA PRO A 65 -5.20 6.33 0.97
C PRO A 65 -3.84 6.83 0.49
N GLN A 66 -3.29 7.85 1.14
CA GLN A 66 -1.99 8.42 0.79
C GLN A 66 -0.83 7.47 1.12
N ASN A 67 -1.08 6.40 1.88
CA ASN A 67 -0.06 5.43 2.27
C ASN A 67 -0.38 4.02 1.79
N GLY A 68 -1.33 3.86 0.89
CA GLY A 68 -1.74 2.54 0.45
C GLY A 68 -2.06 2.47 -1.03
N ALA A 69 -1.97 1.27 -1.58
CA ALA A 69 -2.36 1.00 -2.96
C ALA A 69 -2.68 -0.47 -3.12
N LEU A 70 -3.49 -0.80 -4.13
CA LEU A 70 -3.80 -2.19 -4.42
C LEU A 70 -2.58 -2.92 -4.97
N GLY A 71 -2.34 -4.10 -4.45
CA GLY A 71 -1.33 -5.01 -4.94
C GLY A 71 -1.90 -6.40 -5.10
N CYS A 72 -1.52 -7.09 -6.18
CA CYS A 72 -1.89 -8.48 -6.35
C CYS A 72 -1.03 -9.35 -5.42
N GLN A 73 -1.45 -10.59 -5.22
CA GLN A 73 -0.73 -11.49 -4.32
C GLN A 73 0.75 -11.61 -4.67
N TYR A 74 1.05 -11.69 -5.96
CA TYR A 74 2.43 -11.84 -6.43
C TYR A 74 3.29 -10.62 -6.06
N HIS A 75 2.84 -9.42 -6.42
CA HIS A 75 3.61 -8.19 -6.14
C HIS A 75 3.61 -7.81 -4.67
N HIS A 76 2.51 -8.06 -3.96
CA HIS A 76 2.46 -7.78 -2.53
C HIS A 76 3.47 -8.63 -1.77
N ASN A 77 3.55 -9.93 -2.10
CA ASN A 77 4.53 -10.82 -1.48
C ASN A 77 5.96 -10.40 -1.84
N MET A 78 6.19 -9.99 -3.06
CA MET A 78 7.50 -9.52 -3.51
C MET A 78 7.94 -8.28 -2.73
N LEU A 79 7.01 -7.35 -2.51
CA LEU A 79 7.27 -6.13 -1.75
C LEU A 79 7.56 -6.44 -0.28
N ASP A 80 6.68 -7.21 0.36
CA ASP A 80 6.76 -7.47 1.80
C ASP A 80 7.94 -8.34 2.19
N ASN A 81 8.23 -9.35 1.38
CA ASN A 81 9.26 -10.33 1.71
C ASN A 81 10.64 -9.98 1.13
N GLY A 82 10.70 -8.92 0.33
CA GLY A 82 11.95 -8.53 -0.31
C GLY A 82 12.50 -9.57 -1.27
N ASN A 83 11.64 -10.47 -1.76
CA ASN A 83 12.03 -11.48 -2.72
C ASN A 83 12.67 -10.82 -3.94
N GLU A 84 13.72 -11.42 -4.48
CA GLU A 84 14.43 -10.92 -5.65
C GLU A 84 15.21 -9.61 -5.40
N GLY A 85 15.24 -9.11 -4.16
CA GLY A 85 16.04 -7.94 -3.81
C GLY A 85 15.56 -6.63 -4.42
N VAL A 86 14.28 -6.55 -4.81
CA VAL A 86 13.76 -5.37 -5.54
C VAL A 86 12.85 -4.48 -4.71
N ARG A 87 12.83 -4.66 -3.39
CA ARG A 87 11.96 -3.84 -2.53
C ARG A 87 12.18 -2.34 -2.71
N GLY A 88 13.45 -1.91 -2.76
CA GLY A 88 13.76 -0.49 -2.94
C GLY A 88 13.21 0.07 -4.23
N GLU A 89 13.35 -0.68 -5.32
CA GLU A 89 12.82 -0.28 -6.61
C GLU A 89 11.30 -0.22 -6.60
N MET A 90 10.65 -1.21 -5.97
CA MET A 90 9.19 -1.24 -5.85
C MET A 90 8.69 -0.05 -5.02
N LEU A 91 9.38 0.30 -3.94
CA LEU A 91 9.01 1.44 -3.11
C LEU A 91 9.12 2.76 -3.88
N GLU A 92 10.10 2.90 -4.78
CA GLU A 92 10.19 4.09 -5.61
C GLU A 92 9.00 4.19 -6.58
N ILE A 93 8.61 3.07 -7.19
CA ILE A 93 7.44 3.02 -8.07
C ILE A 93 6.18 3.39 -7.28
N PHE A 94 6.04 2.82 -6.10
CA PHE A 94 4.90 3.05 -5.21
C PHE A 94 4.83 4.55 -4.82
N LYS A 95 5.95 5.12 -4.42
CA LYS A 95 6.06 6.52 -4.04
C LYS A 95 5.65 7.44 -5.20
N GLU A 96 6.19 7.21 -6.38
CA GLU A 96 5.87 8.03 -7.54
C GLU A 96 4.39 7.95 -7.89
N TYR A 97 3.80 6.76 -7.76
CA TYR A 97 2.38 6.59 -7.98
C TYR A 97 1.54 7.41 -6.99
N LEU A 98 1.86 7.34 -5.70
CA LEU A 98 1.13 8.07 -4.67
C LEU A 98 1.27 9.59 -4.86
N LYS A 99 2.46 10.05 -5.21
CA LYS A 99 2.69 11.47 -5.49
C LYS A 99 1.87 11.93 -6.69
N SER A 100 1.67 11.06 -7.67
CA SER A 100 0.86 11.40 -8.85
C SER A 100 -0.62 11.49 -8.51
N CYS A 101 -1.07 10.80 -7.46
CA CYS A 101 -2.47 10.77 -7.05
C CYS A 101 -2.86 11.95 -6.14
N TYR A 102 -1.91 12.47 -5.38
CA TYR A 102 -2.18 13.50 -4.38
C TYR A 102 -1.22 14.66 -4.51
N LYS A 103 -1.75 15.84 -4.84
CA LYS A 103 -0.96 17.04 -5.09
C LYS A 103 -0.05 17.43 -3.93
N ASP A 104 -0.56 17.31 -2.71
CA ASP A 104 0.17 17.73 -1.50
C ASP A 104 0.72 16.53 -0.73
N TRP A 105 1.01 15.44 -1.45
CA TRP A 105 1.50 14.21 -0.80
C TRP A 105 2.83 14.48 -0.08
N ASN A 106 2.88 14.08 1.19
CA ASN A 106 4.05 14.29 2.05
C ASN A 106 4.30 13.03 2.87
N GLU A 107 5.45 12.42 2.65
CA GLU A 107 5.83 11.17 3.31
C GLU A 107 5.81 11.28 4.83
N GLU A 108 6.17 12.45 5.37
CA GLU A 108 6.19 12.65 6.82
C GLU A 108 4.81 12.57 7.48
N GLU A 109 3.76 12.77 6.70
CA GLU A 109 2.39 12.70 7.21
C GLU A 109 1.81 11.29 7.18
N LEU A 110 2.56 10.32 6.71
CA LEU A 110 2.08 8.94 6.55
C LEU A 110 2.30 8.07 7.76
N VAL A 111 2.88 8.60 8.84
CA VAL A 111 3.17 7.83 10.04
C VAL A 111 2.36 8.32 11.23
N TYR A 112 2.02 7.37 12.12
CA TYR A 112 1.29 7.70 13.33
C TYR A 112 2.16 8.51 14.28
N SER A 113 1.57 9.53 14.87
CA SER A 113 2.20 10.30 15.94
C SER A 113 1.11 10.69 16.93
N LYS A 114 1.32 10.39 18.20
CA LYS A 114 0.36 10.76 19.23
C LYS A 114 0.17 12.27 19.34
N TRP A 115 1.09 13.04 18.80
CA TRP A 115 1.04 14.50 18.82
C TRP A 115 0.22 15.11 17.67
N LYS A 116 -0.10 14.30 16.66
CA LYS A 116 -0.88 14.73 15.48
C LYS A 116 -2.38 14.50 15.63
N PHE A 117 -2.77 13.69 16.60
CA PHE A 117 -4.17 13.26 16.74
C PHE A 117 -4.80 13.67 18.08
#